data_c1979c3e0d1cc5369b7931f6130c42f9
#
_entry.id   c1979c3e0d1cc5369b7931f6130c42f9
#
_cell.length_a   1.000
_cell.length_b   1.000
_cell.length_c   1.000
_cell.angle_alpha   90.00
_cell.angle_beta   90.00
_cell.angle_gamma   90.00
#
_symmetry.space_group_name_H-M   'P 1'
#
loop_
_entity.id
_entity.type
_entity.pdbx_description
1 polymer ?
#
loop_
_entity_poly.entity_id
_entity_poly.type
_entity_poly.pdbx_seq_one_letter_code
_entity_poly.pdbx_strand_id
1 'polypeptide(L)'
;MTLLTRNDLGKTAPGNGLVFAQSPADFGVSLAAAEVEAMQKLSRTSLEFAGLEKSDRVLMAVAQEGSPSAHLLAQAASTLAGSVAVTSPKGRLRLLTTLRTLKPNTLVITPCGAADLLARLYLEFNIDPVELELTKIVLVGEIASAGLRKRLGKEFEADVSELYCDPVFGAALAARAGSIWEAADERTLAIAPLNSDEAADGLSGDGEIVLRPTWASSLGGNAIRTGQVIQGKAGDAGLFNHSVGEHVLARGQWLSLPRLRKQLALIDGAARWSLTIDRGDRTLDSIVLTVGLDRETLVSNPMWTGRIQQAVAATTPVKVEVKTELAKPDDGQPKEAVIDLRGHHLGVDRAKVA
;
A
#
# COMPACT_ATOMS: atom_id res chain seq x y z
N MET A 1 -16.71 -19.10 10.49
CA MET A 1 -15.26 -19.28 10.21
C MET A 1 -14.58 -18.02 10.73
N THR A 2 -13.66 -18.12 11.67
CA THR A 2 -12.98 -16.93 12.17
C THR A 2 -12.00 -16.41 11.11
N LEU A 3 -12.11 -15.14 10.76
CA LEU A 3 -11.19 -14.51 9.82
C LEU A 3 -9.91 -14.10 10.55
N LEU A 4 -8.77 -14.49 10.01
CA LEU A 4 -7.46 -14.04 10.50
C LEU A 4 -7.23 -12.58 10.13
N THR A 5 -6.38 -11.90 10.88
CA THR A 5 -5.77 -10.61 10.49
C THR A 5 -4.31 -10.83 10.13
N ARG A 6 -3.65 -9.83 9.56
CA ARG A 6 -2.20 -9.90 9.31
C ARG A 6 -1.36 -10.13 10.58
N ASN A 7 -1.86 -9.70 11.74
CA ASN A 7 -1.18 -9.90 13.01
C ASN A 7 -1.26 -11.35 13.53
N ASP A 8 -2.26 -12.09 13.06
CA ASP A 8 -2.46 -13.50 13.43
C ASP A 8 -1.59 -14.44 12.57
N LEU A 9 -1.02 -13.93 11.48
CA LEU A 9 -0.07 -14.64 10.66
C LEU A 9 1.25 -14.74 11.43
N GLY A 10 1.44 -15.83 12.16
CA GLY A 10 2.61 -16.06 12.97
C GLY A 10 3.90 -16.09 12.15
N LYS A 11 5.04 -16.00 12.83
CA LYS A 11 6.35 -16.27 12.22
C LYS A 11 6.41 -17.75 11.86
N THR A 12 6.06 -18.08 10.64
CA THR A 12 6.25 -19.44 10.12
C THR A 12 7.74 -19.72 9.98
N ALA A 13 8.19 -20.87 10.52
CA ALA A 13 9.53 -21.32 10.24
C ALA A 13 9.70 -21.49 8.72
N PRO A 14 10.86 -21.12 8.15
CA PRO A 14 11.11 -21.33 6.74
C PRO A 14 11.00 -22.82 6.43
N GLY A 15 10.06 -23.17 5.54
CA GLY A 15 9.96 -24.50 4.95
C GLY A 15 10.78 -24.61 3.68
N ASN A 16 10.59 -25.67 2.93
CA ASN A 16 11.13 -25.79 1.58
C ASN A 16 10.37 -24.90 0.62
N GLY A 17 11.04 -24.00 -0.08
CA GLY A 17 10.45 -23.13 -1.07
C GLY A 17 10.80 -21.66 -0.86
N LEU A 18 10.12 -20.78 -1.56
CA LEU A 18 10.26 -19.34 -1.44
C LEU A 18 9.61 -18.85 -0.15
N VAL A 19 10.30 -18.03 0.60
CA VAL A 19 9.75 -17.37 1.80
C VAL A 19 9.42 -15.93 1.45
N PHE A 20 8.14 -15.58 1.53
CA PHE A 20 7.70 -14.19 1.48
C PHE A 20 7.74 -13.59 2.88
N ALA A 21 8.42 -12.46 2.99
CA ALA A 21 8.39 -11.64 4.19
C ALA A 21 7.94 -10.23 3.81
N GLN A 22 6.95 -9.72 4.49
CA GLN A 22 6.57 -8.33 4.33
C GLN A 22 7.57 -7.43 5.08
N SER A 23 8.01 -6.36 4.45
CA SER A 23 8.91 -5.40 5.10
C SER A 23 8.12 -4.22 5.69
N PRO A 24 8.42 -3.84 6.91
CA PRO A 24 9.29 -4.54 7.85
C PRO A 24 8.62 -5.86 8.26
N ALA A 25 9.36 -6.97 8.14
CA ALA A 25 8.78 -8.31 8.23
C ALA A 25 8.23 -8.62 9.63
N ASP A 26 6.91 -8.67 9.76
CA ASP A 26 6.24 -9.18 10.95
C ASP A 26 5.93 -10.67 10.82
N PHE A 27 5.83 -11.18 9.59
CA PHE A 27 5.58 -12.57 9.30
C PHE A 27 6.34 -13.01 8.05
N GLY A 28 6.51 -14.31 7.91
CA GLY A 28 7.00 -14.94 6.70
C GLY A 28 6.11 -16.14 6.36
N VAL A 29 5.86 -16.35 5.08
CA VAL A 29 5.11 -17.50 4.56
C VAL A 29 5.99 -18.27 3.61
N SER A 30 6.14 -19.57 3.82
CA SER A 30 6.86 -20.44 2.91
C SER A 30 5.93 -20.85 1.76
N LEU A 31 6.36 -20.62 0.53
CA LEU A 31 5.60 -20.95 -0.67
C LEU A 31 6.42 -21.89 -1.57
N ALA A 32 5.82 -22.98 -1.99
CA ALA A 32 6.38 -23.87 -3.00
C ALA A 32 6.39 -23.17 -4.38
N ALA A 33 7.24 -23.63 -5.29
CA ALA A 33 7.35 -23.06 -6.64
C ALA A 33 5.99 -23.03 -7.38
N ALA A 34 5.20 -24.08 -7.26
CA ALA A 34 3.86 -24.14 -7.87
C ALA A 34 2.88 -23.08 -7.27
N GLU A 35 3.02 -22.76 -5.98
CA GLU A 35 2.21 -21.75 -5.33
C GLU A 35 2.59 -20.33 -5.83
N VAL A 36 3.88 -20.07 -6.02
CA VAL A 36 4.38 -18.83 -6.63
C VAL A 36 3.90 -18.70 -8.08
N GLU A 37 3.93 -19.78 -8.86
CA GLU A 37 3.44 -19.82 -10.24
C GLU A 37 1.92 -19.51 -10.30
N ALA A 38 1.13 -20.05 -9.36
CA ALA A 38 -0.29 -19.74 -9.25
C ALA A 38 -0.54 -18.23 -8.97
N MET A 39 0.24 -17.61 -8.09
CA MET A 39 0.18 -16.16 -7.83
C MET A 39 0.57 -15.34 -9.06
N GLN A 40 1.58 -15.77 -9.81
CA GLN A 40 2.00 -15.12 -11.05
C GLN A 40 0.90 -15.18 -12.11
N LYS A 41 0.21 -16.34 -12.22
CA LYS A 41 -0.93 -16.51 -13.14
C LYS A 41 -2.08 -15.56 -12.80
N LEU A 42 -2.45 -15.41 -11.52
CA LEU A 42 -3.47 -14.46 -11.08
C LEU A 42 -3.05 -13.01 -11.40
N SER A 43 -1.80 -12.66 -11.10
CA SER A 43 -1.27 -11.33 -11.40
C SER A 43 -1.23 -11.04 -12.90
N ARG A 44 -0.94 -12.04 -13.72
CA ARG A 44 -1.02 -11.93 -15.18
C ARG A 44 -2.43 -11.61 -15.64
N THR A 45 -3.43 -12.39 -15.19
CA THR A 45 -4.84 -12.16 -15.54
C THR A 45 -5.30 -10.76 -15.12
N SER A 46 -4.92 -10.28 -13.93
CA SER A 46 -5.23 -8.92 -13.48
C SER A 46 -4.57 -7.85 -14.38
N LEU A 47 -3.35 -8.08 -14.85
CA LEU A 47 -2.67 -7.17 -15.77
C LEU A 47 -3.32 -7.16 -17.16
N GLU A 48 -3.83 -8.30 -17.65
CA GLU A 48 -4.63 -8.40 -18.88
C GLU A 48 -5.92 -7.57 -18.74
N PHE A 49 -6.63 -7.67 -17.61
CA PHE A 49 -7.80 -6.84 -17.32
C PHE A 49 -7.46 -5.34 -17.19
N ALA A 50 -6.27 -5.00 -16.71
CA ALA A 50 -5.78 -3.62 -16.69
C ALA A 50 -5.38 -3.10 -18.09
N GLY A 51 -5.47 -3.92 -19.14
CA GLY A 51 -5.21 -3.55 -20.52
C GLY A 51 -3.76 -3.73 -20.98
N LEU A 52 -2.92 -4.52 -20.27
CA LEU A 52 -1.58 -4.83 -20.76
C LEU A 52 -1.64 -5.81 -21.94
N GLU A 53 -0.82 -5.53 -22.95
CA GLU A 53 -0.74 -6.31 -24.17
C GLU A 53 0.70 -6.43 -24.68
N LYS A 54 0.92 -7.31 -25.68
CA LYS A 54 2.25 -7.65 -26.21
C LYS A 54 2.98 -6.47 -26.86
N SER A 55 2.27 -5.45 -27.31
CA SER A 55 2.85 -4.24 -27.88
C SER A 55 3.41 -3.27 -26.83
N ASP A 56 3.07 -3.46 -25.56
CA ASP A 56 3.46 -2.55 -24.49
C ASP A 56 4.95 -2.61 -24.13
N ARG A 57 5.51 -1.44 -23.91
CA ARG A 57 6.80 -1.22 -23.24
C ARG A 57 6.49 -0.66 -21.86
N VAL A 58 6.63 -1.51 -20.84
CA VAL A 58 6.19 -1.21 -19.49
C VAL A 58 7.32 -0.71 -18.61
N LEU A 59 7.14 0.44 -17.97
CA LEU A 59 7.97 0.88 -16.86
C LEU A 59 7.20 0.73 -15.54
N MET A 60 7.70 -0.11 -14.64
CA MET A 60 7.17 -0.27 -13.30
C MET A 60 7.92 0.60 -12.30
N ALA A 61 7.33 1.72 -11.91
CA ALA A 61 7.87 2.64 -10.92
C ALA A 61 7.27 2.34 -9.53
N VAL A 62 7.34 1.07 -9.09
CA VAL A 62 6.74 0.56 -7.86
C VAL A 62 7.73 -0.24 -7.00
N ALA A 63 8.97 -0.36 -7.44
CA ALA A 63 10.00 -1.07 -6.69
C ALA A 63 10.32 -0.32 -5.39
N GLN A 64 9.72 -0.77 -4.31
CA GLN A 64 9.97 -0.28 -2.96
C GLN A 64 10.63 -1.38 -2.15
N GLU A 65 11.47 -0.98 -1.22
CA GLU A 65 12.19 -1.89 -0.35
C GLU A 65 11.23 -2.80 0.42
N GLY A 66 11.42 -4.10 0.29
CA GLY A 66 10.62 -5.12 0.95
C GLY A 66 9.19 -5.32 0.41
N SER A 67 8.85 -4.75 -0.75
CA SER A 67 7.55 -4.99 -1.38
C SER A 67 7.61 -6.21 -2.32
N PRO A 68 6.88 -7.30 -2.02
CA PRO A 68 6.81 -8.46 -2.92
C PRO A 68 6.06 -8.15 -4.23
N SER A 69 5.13 -7.20 -4.21
CA SER A 69 4.29 -6.86 -5.38
C SER A 69 5.11 -6.44 -6.60
N ALA A 70 6.15 -5.63 -6.42
CA ALA A 70 6.97 -5.16 -7.53
C ALA A 70 7.61 -6.32 -8.31
N HIS A 71 8.10 -7.34 -7.59
CA HIS A 71 8.72 -8.52 -8.18
C HIS A 71 7.69 -9.39 -8.92
N LEU A 72 6.58 -9.71 -8.28
CA LEU A 72 5.51 -10.52 -8.86
C LEU A 72 4.90 -9.86 -10.10
N LEU A 73 4.63 -8.55 -10.03
CA LEU A 73 4.10 -7.79 -11.15
C LEU A 73 5.08 -7.76 -12.33
N ALA A 74 6.37 -7.56 -12.07
CA ALA A 74 7.38 -7.54 -13.12
C ALA A 74 7.49 -8.89 -13.83
N GLN A 75 7.48 -9.99 -13.08
CA GLN A 75 7.49 -11.34 -13.65
C GLN A 75 6.22 -11.63 -14.45
N ALA A 76 5.04 -11.30 -13.92
CA ALA A 76 3.77 -11.46 -14.62
C ALA A 76 3.73 -10.64 -15.91
N ALA A 77 4.08 -9.34 -15.83
CA ALA A 77 4.09 -8.46 -16.99
C ALA A 77 5.08 -8.87 -18.07
N SER A 78 6.25 -9.46 -17.71
CA SER A 78 7.24 -9.92 -18.68
C SER A 78 6.74 -11.07 -19.57
N THR A 79 5.66 -11.75 -19.16
CA THR A 79 5.02 -12.79 -19.98
C THR A 79 3.96 -12.22 -20.93
N LEU A 80 3.55 -10.96 -20.75
CA LEU A 80 2.49 -10.28 -21.51
C LEU A 80 3.05 -9.23 -22.45
N ALA A 81 3.87 -8.32 -21.91
CA ALA A 81 4.36 -7.14 -22.60
C ALA A 81 5.59 -7.45 -23.48
N GLY A 82 5.87 -6.58 -24.45
CA GLY A 82 7.05 -6.67 -25.30
C GLY A 82 8.35 -6.38 -24.54
N SER A 83 8.29 -5.50 -23.54
CA SER A 83 9.41 -5.24 -22.63
C SER A 83 8.92 -4.72 -21.28
N VAL A 84 9.67 -5.06 -20.23
CA VAL A 84 9.39 -4.60 -18.86
C VAL A 84 10.67 -4.11 -18.21
N ALA A 85 10.63 -2.91 -17.65
CA ALA A 85 11.69 -2.38 -16.81
C ALA A 85 11.12 -2.05 -15.43
N VAL A 86 11.94 -2.19 -14.39
CA VAL A 86 11.56 -1.91 -13.01
C VAL A 86 12.45 -0.83 -12.44
N THR A 87 11.87 0.16 -11.81
CA THR A 87 12.58 1.24 -11.13
C THR A 87 11.92 1.58 -9.80
N SER A 88 12.65 2.31 -8.97
CA SER A 88 12.07 2.89 -7.75
C SER A 88 11.30 4.17 -8.09
N PRO A 89 10.15 4.44 -7.46
CA PRO A 89 9.48 5.73 -7.56
C PRO A 89 10.28 6.85 -6.88
N LYS A 90 11.28 6.49 -6.07
CA LYS A 90 12.18 7.46 -5.39
C LYS A 90 13.24 7.97 -6.36
N GLY A 91 13.49 9.28 -6.33
CA GLY A 91 14.53 9.90 -7.18
C GLY A 91 13.94 10.42 -8.50
N ARG A 92 13.33 11.58 -8.41
CA ARG A 92 12.60 12.28 -9.50
C ARG A 92 13.35 12.34 -10.81
N LEU A 93 14.60 12.78 -10.77
CA LEU A 93 15.43 12.92 -11.97
C LEU A 93 15.75 11.53 -12.58
N ARG A 94 15.98 10.52 -11.76
CA ARG A 94 16.20 9.15 -12.24
C ARG A 94 14.97 8.60 -12.94
N LEU A 95 13.78 8.80 -12.36
CA LEU A 95 12.52 8.36 -12.97
C LEU A 95 12.33 9.04 -14.33
N LEU A 96 12.49 10.36 -14.40
CA LEU A 96 12.38 11.11 -15.66
C LEU A 96 13.43 10.67 -16.70
N THR A 97 14.68 10.46 -16.29
CA THR A 97 15.74 9.96 -17.19
C THR A 97 15.37 8.57 -17.72
N THR A 98 14.83 7.69 -16.84
CA THR A 98 14.40 6.35 -17.25
C THR A 98 13.25 6.41 -18.25
N LEU A 99 12.23 7.26 -18.00
CA LEU A 99 11.11 7.48 -18.93
C LEU A 99 11.61 7.94 -20.31
N ARG A 100 12.50 8.91 -20.35
CA ARG A 100 13.05 9.43 -21.60
C ARG A 100 13.97 8.44 -22.35
N THR A 101 14.71 7.63 -21.59
CA THR A 101 15.65 6.66 -22.18
C THR A 101 14.93 5.43 -22.72
N LEU A 102 14.00 4.87 -21.95
CA LEU A 102 13.29 3.63 -22.31
C LEU A 102 12.05 3.88 -23.17
N LYS A 103 11.52 5.11 -23.16
CA LYS A 103 10.30 5.51 -23.87
C LYS A 103 9.18 4.48 -23.70
N PRO A 104 8.79 4.16 -22.44
CA PRO A 104 7.68 3.26 -22.23
C PRO A 104 6.38 3.91 -22.73
N ASN A 105 5.43 3.10 -23.19
CA ASN A 105 4.07 3.57 -23.45
C ASN A 105 3.12 3.24 -22.30
N THR A 106 3.57 2.42 -21.35
CA THR A 106 2.79 2.01 -20.18
C THR A 106 3.59 2.27 -18.90
N LEU A 107 2.99 3.00 -17.96
CA LEU A 107 3.59 3.30 -16.66
C LEU A 107 2.77 2.67 -15.53
N VAL A 108 3.38 1.77 -14.76
CA VAL A 108 2.81 1.22 -13.52
C VAL A 108 3.39 1.97 -12.34
N ILE A 109 2.54 2.66 -11.58
CA ILE A 109 2.99 3.60 -10.53
C ILE A 109 1.96 3.70 -9.40
N THR A 110 2.39 4.13 -8.21
CA THR A 110 1.44 4.45 -7.13
C THR A 110 0.71 5.76 -7.40
N PRO A 111 -0.55 5.93 -6.93
CA PRO A 111 -1.28 7.20 -7.04
C PRO A 111 -0.51 8.44 -6.58
N CYS A 112 0.14 8.38 -5.41
CA CYS A 112 0.99 9.46 -4.93
C CYS A 112 2.19 9.70 -5.87
N GLY A 113 2.83 8.63 -6.37
CA GLY A 113 3.95 8.72 -7.29
C GLY A 113 3.56 9.38 -8.62
N ALA A 114 2.38 9.03 -9.16
CA ALA A 114 1.83 9.65 -10.36
C ALA A 114 1.51 11.14 -10.17
N ALA A 115 0.91 11.50 -9.03
CA ALA A 115 0.62 12.89 -8.69
C ALA A 115 1.90 13.72 -8.53
N ASP A 116 2.93 13.16 -7.87
CA ASP A 116 4.23 13.84 -7.72
C ASP A 116 4.95 13.96 -9.06
N LEU A 117 4.96 12.93 -9.90
CA LEU A 117 5.51 12.99 -11.25
C LEU A 117 4.85 14.12 -12.05
N LEU A 118 3.51 14.13 -12.13
CA LEU A 118 2.75 15.14 -12.86
C LEU A 118 3.10 16.57 -12.37
N ALA A 119 3.11 16.79 -11.06
CA ALA A 119 3.45 18.10 -10.51
C ALA A 119 4.89 18.52 -10.85
N ARG A 120 5.83 17.56 -10.85
CA ARG A 120 7.25 17.86 -11.17
C ARG A 120 7.49 18.11 -12.64
N LEU A 121 6.76 17.45 -13.53
CA LEU A 121 6.86 17.75 -14.96
C LEU A 121 6.60 19.22 -15.23
N TYR A 122 5.57 19.80 -14.61
CA TYR A 122 5.26 21.23 -14.77
C TYR A 122 6.18 22.15 -13.95
N LEU A 123 6.38 21.89 -12.66
CA LEU A 123 6.98 22.83 -11.73
C LEU A 123 8.52 22.80 -11.74
N GLU A 124 9.12 21.67 -12.04
CA GLU A 124 10.56 21.46 -11.91
C GLU A 124 11.24 21.28 -13.27
N PHE A 125 10.59 20.55 -14.17
CA PHE A 125 11.21 20.17 -15.45
C PHE A 125 10.71 20.97 -16.65
N ASN A 126 9.62 21.71 -16.51
CA ASN A 126 8.95 22.44 -17.59
C ASN A 126 8.70 21.57 -18.82
N ILE A 127 8.11 20.38 -18.59
CA ILE A 127 7.80 19.37 -19.60
C ILE A 127 6.30 19.17 -19.64
N ASP A 128 5.73 19.16 -20.85
CA ASP A 128 4.35 18.72 -21.04
C ASP A 128 4.27 17.20 -20.83
N PRO A 129 3.36 16.69 -19.96
CA PRO A 129 3.19 15.25 -19.75
C PRO A 129 2.97 14.44 -21.03
N VAL A 130 2.33 15.01 -22.05
CA VAL A 130 2.10 14.37 -23.35
C VAL A 130 3.41 14.05 -24.09
N GLU A 131 4.48 14.82 -23.87
CA GLU A 131 5.79 14.56 -24.46
C GLU A 131 6.41 13.21 -24.03
N LEU A 132 5.90 12.61 -22.95
CA LEU A 132 6.34 11.28 -22.51
C LEU A 132 5.72 10.13 -23.31
N GLU A 133 4.76 10.42 -24.17
CA GLU A 133 4.09 9.45 -25.05
C GLU A 133 3.52 8.23 -24.32
N LEU A 134 3.08 8.42 -23.05
CA LEU A 134 2.41 7.38 -22.29
C LEU A 134 0.98 7.23 -22.78
N THR A 135 0.60 6.03 -23.17
CA THR A 135 -0.77 5.70 -23.58
C THR A 135 -1.56 5.00 -22.47
N LYS A 136 -0.87 4.42 -21.49
CA LYS A 136 -1.49 3.69 -20.37
C LYS A 136 -0.82 4.05 -19.05
N ILE A 137 -1.62 4.28 -18.01
CA ILE A 137 -1.16 4.44 -16.62
C ILE A 137 -1.92 3.45 -15.75
N VAL A 138 -1.18 2.56 -15.09
CA VAL A 138 -1.74 1.56 -14.18
C VAL A 138 -1.40 1.95 -12.75
N LEU A 139 -2.41 2.30 -11.96
CA LEU A 139 -2.25 2.72 -10.58
C LEU A 139 -2.29 1.51 -9.64
N VAL A 140 -1.37 1.45 -8.67
CA VAL A 140 -1.26 0.32 -7.76
C VAL A 140 -0.83 0.74 -6.35
N GLY A 141 -1.31 0.00 -5.35
CA GLY A 141 -0.77 0.05 -3.98
C GLY A 141 -1.27 1.17 -3.09
N GLU A 142 -2.12 2.06 -3.57
CA GLU A 142 -2.73 3.14 -2.79
C GLU A 142 -4.19 3.39 -3.20
N ILE A 143 -4.86 4.21 -2.42
CA ILE A 143 -6.20 4.71 -2.74
C ILE A 143 -6.09 5.83 -3.79
N ALA A 144 -6.66 5.62 -4.96
CA ALA A 144 -6.73 6.62 -6.02
C ALA A 144 -8.10 7.31 -6.04
N SER A 145 -8.14 8.62 -5.84
CA SER A 145 -9.39 9.37 -5.99
C SER A 145 -9.84 9.43 -7.45
N ALA A 146 -11.16 9.49 -7.68
CA ALA A 146 -11.72 9.67 -9.01
C ALA A 146 -11.18 10.94 -9.71
N GLY A 147 -10.99 12.02 -8.94
CA GLY A 147 -10.42 13.25 -9.45
C GLY A 147 -8.98 13.10 -9.94
N LEU A 148 -8.14 12.36 -9.18
CA LEU A 148 -6.75 12.08 -9.60
C LEU A 148 -6.72 11.26 -10.89
N ARG A 149 -7.50 10.19 -10.98
CA ARG A 149 -7.58 9.34 -12.18
C ARG A 149 -7.97 10.15 -13.42
N LYS A 150 -9.05 10.94 -13.29
CA LYS A 150 -9.51 11.81 -14.39
C LYS A 150 -8.44 12.82 -14.80
N ARG A 151 -7.74 13.41 -13.83
CA ARG A 151 -6.66 14.36 -14.08
C ARG A 151 -5.49 13.69 -14.81
N LEU A 152 -5.03 12.52 -14.32
CA LEU A 152 -3.93 11.78 -14.97
C LEU A 152 -4.29 11.43 -16.42
N GLY A 153 -5.50 10.88 -16.66
CA GLY A 153 -5.94 10.56 -18.01
C GLY A 153 -5.98 11.76 -18.94
N LYS A 154 -6.40 12.93 -18.42
CA LYS A 154 -6.44 14.17 -19.21
C LYS A 154 -5.03 14.73 -19.50
N GLU A 155 -4.18 14.83 -18.46
CA GLU A 155 -2.88 15.51 -18.59
C GLU A 155 -1.84 14.68 -19.36
N PHE A 156 -1.92 13.35 -19.31
CA PHE A 156 -1.04 12.46 -20.08
C PHE A 156 -1.68 11.99 -21.41
N GLU A 157 -2.94 12.31 -21.65
CA GLU A 157 -3.75 11.74 -22.75
C GLU A 157 -3.71 10.21 -22.79
N ALA A 158 -3.80 9.57 -21.61
CA ALA A 158 -3.60 8.16 -21.40
C ALA A 158 -4.81 7.49 -20.73
N ASP A 159 -5.02 6.22 -21.04
CA ASP A 159 -5.95 5.37 -20.32
C ASP A 159 -5.45 5.06 -18.90
N VAL A 160 -6.34 5.22 -17.90
CA VAL A 160 -5.97 5.01 -16.50
C VAL A 160 -6.75 3.83 -15.95
N SER A 161 -6.02 2.79 -15.55
CA SER A 161 -6.53 1.61 -14.85
C SER A 161 -5.96 1.49 -13.44
N GLU A 162 -6.51 0.59 -12.63
CA GLU A 162 -6.05 0.32 -11.27
C GLU A 162 -5.88 -1.17 -11.06
N LEU A 163 -4.86 -1.55 -10.27
CA LEU A 163 -4.63 -2.90 -9.80
C LEU A 163 -4.83 -2.99 -8.30
N TYR A 164 -5.56 -4.00 -7.86
CA TYR A 164 -5.59 -4.45 -6.49
C TYR A 164 -4.51 -5.50 -6.27
N CYS A 165 -3.49 -5.14 -5.51
CA CYS A 165 -2.50 -6.10 -5.01
C CYS A 165 -2.81 -6.40 -3.55
N ASP A 166 -2.91 -7.68 -3.21
CA ASP A 166 -3.15 -8.07 -1.84
C ASP A 166 -1.96 -7.66 -0.94
N PRO A 167 -2.25 -7.17 0.28
CA PRO A 167 -1.19 -6.65 1.15
C PRO A 167 -0.41 -7.72 1.90
N VAL A 168 -0.75 -9.00 1.71
CA VAL A 168 -0.10 -10.14 2.40
C VAL A 168 1.00 -10.72 1.52
N PHE A 169 0.66 -11.14 0.30
CA PHE A 169 1.57 -11.79 -0.65
C PHE A 169 2.03 -10.84 -1.76
N GLY A 170 1.27 -9.78 -2.01
CA GLY A 170 1.56 -8.80 -3.05
C GLY A 170 1.13 -9.23 -4.45
N ALA A 171 0.33 -10.30 -4.58
CA ALA A 171 -0.23 -10.69 -5.87
C ALA A 171 -1.28 -9.69 -6.34
N ALA A 172 -1.30 -9.37 -7.63
CA ALA A 172 -2.42 -8.63 -8.21
C ALA A 172 -3.59 -9.59 -8.41
N LEU A 173 -4.70 -9.32 -7.75
CA LEU A 173 -5.86 -10.20 -7.70
C LEU A 173 -7.10 -9.63 -8.38
N ALA A 174 -7.12 -8.34 -8.68
CA ALA A 174 -8.18 -7.69 -9.43
C ALA A 174 -7.63 -6.47 -10.17
N ALA A 175 -8.33 -6.06 -11.22
CA ALA A 175 -8.07 -4.84 -11.94
C ALA A 175 -9.36 -4.06 -12.18
N ARG A 176 -9.24 -2.76 -12.40
CA ARG A 176 -10.31 -1.89 -12.83
C ARG A 176 -9.89 -1.04 -14.03
N ALA A 177 -10.49 -1.33 -15.17
CA ALA A 177 -10.46 -0.47 -16.34
C ALA A 177 -11.89 0.12 -16.52
N GLY A 178 -12.07 1.39 -16.16
CA GLY A 178 -13.41 2.00 -16.14
C GLY A 178 -14.06 1.99 -14.75
N SER A 179 -15.30 1.46 -14.61
CA SER A 179 -16.12 1.54 -13.39
C SER A 179 -16.18 0.24 -12.58
N ILE A 180 -15.80 -0.89 -13.14
CA ILE A 180 -15.99 -2.22 -12.53
C ILE A 180 -14.63 -2.84 -12.18
N TRP A 181 -14.56 -3.47 -11.02
CA TRP A 181 -13.45 -4.35 -10.63
C TRP A 181 -13.69 -5.75 -11.19
N GLU A 182 -12.70 -6.28 -11.86
CA GLU A 182 -12.67 -7.66 -12.35
C GLU A 182 -11.64 -8.45 -11.54
N ALA A 183 -12.09 -9.47 -10.81
CA ALA A 183 -11.21 -10.36 -10.06
C ALA A 183 -10.57 -11.40 -10.98
N ALA A 184 -9.27 -11.64 -10.83
CA ALA A 184 -8.55 -12.67 -11.59
C ALA A 184 -9.09 -14.10 -11.31
N ASP A 185 -9.59 -14.32 -10.10
CA ASP A 185 -10.36 -15.49 -9.70
C ASP A 185 -11.31 -15.05 -8.57
N GLU A 186 -12.61 -15.14 -8.81
CA GLU A 186 -13.66 -14.72 -7.86
C GLU A 186 -13.57 -15.43 -6.51
N ARG A 187 -12.98 -16.63 -6.45
CA ARG A 187 -12.81 -17.40 -5.22
C ARG A 187 -11.74 -16.86 -4.29
N THR A 188 -10.85 -16.00 -4.78
CA THR A 188 -9.71 -15.47 -4.02
C THR A 188 -10.05 -14.27 -3.15
N LEU A 189 -11.12 -13.56 -3.49
CA LEU A 189 -11.54 -12.34 -2.83
C LEU A 189 -12.99 -12.43 -2.36
N ALA A 190 -13.22 -11.91 -1.15
CA ALA A 190 -14.53 -11.79 -0.55
C ALA A 190 -14.63 -10.45 0.19
N ILE A 191 -15.83 -10.07 0.60
CA ILE A 191 -16.08 -8.89 1.43
C ILE A 191 -16.75 -9.34 2.72
N ALA A 192 -16.27 -8.86 3.86
CA ALA A 192 -16.89 -9.04 5.15
C ALA A 192 -17.23 -7.69 5.80
N PRO A 193 -18.40 -7.56 6.45
CA PRO A 193 -18.69 -6.42 7.31
C PRO A 193 -17.59 -6.21 8.35
N LEU A 194 -17.40 -4.97 8.81
CA LEU A 194 -16.34 -4.68 9.77
C LEU A 194 -16.54 -5.35 11.12
N ASN A 195 -17.81 -5.58 11.49
CA ASN A 195 -18.23 -6.16 12.78
C ASN A 195 -18.65 -7.63 12.72
N SER A 196 -18.47 -8.31 11.59
CA SER A 196 -18.89 -9.71 11.41
C SER A 196 -17.86 -10.49 10.61
N ASP A 197 -17.71 -11.79 10.89
CA ASP A 197 -16.86 -12.71 10.14
C ASP A 197 -17.62 -13.44 9.01
N GLU A 198 -18.80 -12.96 8.65
CA GLU A 198 -19.58 -13.47 7.52
C GLU A 198 -19.09 -12.80 6.23
N ALA A 199 -18.30 -13.52 5.45
CA ALA A 199 -17.76 -13.02 4.20
C ALA A 199 -18.60 -13.49 3.00
N ALA A 200 -18.99 -12.53 2.14
CA ALA A 200 -19.62 -12.78 0.85
C ALA A 200 -18.59 -12.80 -0.28
N ASP A 201 -18.77 -13.66 -1.27
CA ASP A 201 -17.86 -13.82 -2.39
C ASP A 201 -17.87 -12.59 -3.32
N GLY A 202 -16.71 -12.29 -3.92
CA GLY A 202 -16.51 -11.20 -4.86
C GLY A 202 -16.20 -9.85 -4.20
N LEU A 203 -16.20 -8.79 -5.03
CA LEU A 203 -15.84 -7.41 -4.64
C LEU A 203 -17.06 -6.46 -4.70
N SER A 204 -18.28 -6.96 -4.56
CA SER A 204 -19.49 -6.15 -4.56
C SER A 204 -20.05 -5.98 -3.16
N GLY A 205 -20.28 -4.71 -2.77
CA GLY A 205 -20.84 -4.35 -1.45
C GLY A 205 -19.88 -3.50 -0.60
N ASP A 206 -20.29 -3.25 0.64
CA ASP A 206 -19.52 -2.49 1.62
C ASP A 206 -18.88 -3.43 2.63
N GLY A 207 -17.60 -3.21 2.91
CA GLY A 207 -16.90 -3.98 3.93
C GLY A 207 -15.41 -4.08 3.69
N GLU A 208 -14.77 -4.87 4.54
CA GLU A 208 -13.35 -5.16 4.45
C GLU A 208 -13.09 -6.31 3.48
N ILE A 209 -12.08 -6.16 2.63
CA ILE A 209 -11.66 -7.21 1.72
C ILE A 209 -11.05 -8.35 2.52
N VAL A 210 -11.53 -9.53 2.24
CA VAL A 210 -11.04 -10.79 2.77
C VAL A 210 -10.32 -11.56 1.67
N LEU A 211 -9.06 -11.86 1.92
CA LEU A 211 -8.23 -12.69 1.06
C LEU A 211 -8.44 -14.15 1.39
N ARG A 212 -8.75 -14.98 0.39
CA ARG A 212 -8.77 -16.43 0.45
C ARG A 212 -7.59 -16.98 -0.38
N PRO A 213 -6.42 -17.16 0.22
CA PRO A 213 -5.22 -17.54 -0.52
C PRO A 213 -5.25 -19.03 -0.87
N THR A 214 -6.05 -19.40 -1.87
CA THR A 214 -6.22 -20.79 -2.32
C THR A 214 -4.92 -21.44 -2.81
N TRP A 215 -3.93 -20.63 -3.14
CA TRP A 215 -2.59 -21.08 -3.53
C TRP A 215 -1.65 -21.37 -2.37
N ALA A 216 -1.91 -20.84 -1.17
CA ALA A 216 -1.00 -20.94 -0.03
C ALA A 216 -1.42 -22.08 0.91
N SER A 217 -0.93 -23.28 0.65
CA SER A 217 -1.24 -24.50 1.43
C SER A 217 -0.82 -24.37 2.90
N SER A 218 0.25 -23.64 3.19
CA SER A 218 0.75 -23.38 4.54
C SER A 218 -0.21 -22.61 5.46
N LEU A 219 -1.21 -21.94 4.88
CA LEU A 219 -2.25 -21.25 5.64
C LEU A 219 -3.47 -22.12 5.97
N GLY A 220 -3.49 -23.40 5.53
CA GLY A 220 -4.54 -24.35 5.92
C GLY A 220 -5.95 -23.95 5.50
N GLY A 221 -6.10 -23.14 4.44
CA GLY A 221 -7.40 -22.66 3.96
C GLY A 221 -7.99 -21.50 4.78
N ASN A 222 -7.24 -20.89 5.71
CA ASN A 222 -7.70 -19.73 6.46
C ASN A 222 -7.87 -18.51 5.55
N ALA A 223 -8.93 -17.75 5.79
CA ALA A 223 -9.17 -16.46 5.13
C ALA A 223 -8.64 -15.32 6.00
N ILE A 224 -8.17 -14.23 5.34
CA ILE A 224 -7.42 -13.16 6.00
C ILE A 224 -8.08 -11.82 5.70
N ARG A 225 -8.40 -11.05 6.73
CA ARG A 225 -8.78 -9.65 6.62
C ARG A 225 -7.58 -8.82 6.19
N THR A 226 -7.70 -8.09 5.09
CA THR A 226 -6.58 -7.37 4.48
C THR A 226 -6.32 -6.01 5.12
N GLY A 227 -7.27 -5.46 5.85
CA GLY A 227 -7.25 -4.09 6.33
C GLY A 227 -7.66 -3.06 5.28
N GLN A 228 -8.10 -3.47 4.09
CA GLN A 228 -8.61 -2.59 3.05
C GLN A 228 -10.12 -2.67 2.98
N VAL A 229 -10.77 -1.51 2.91
CA VAL A 229 -12.23 -1.38 2.92
C VAL A 229 -12.71 -0.89 1.57
N ILE A 230 -13.69 -1.61 1.01
CA ILE A 230 -14.47 -1.19 -0.15
C ILE A 230 -15.75 -0.53 0.36
N GLN A 231 -16.12 0.58 -0.27
CA GLN A 231 -17.44 1.18 -0.15
C GLN A 231 -18.02 1.35 -1.55
N GLY A 232 -19.14 0.70 -1.80
CA GLY A 232 -19.91 0.80 -3.03
C GLY A 232 -21.21 1.55 -2.79
N LYS A 233 -21.67 2.31 -3.79
CA LYS A 233 -23.08 2.68 -3.87
C LYS A 233 -23.81 1.57 -4.62
N ALA A 234 -25.06 1.31 -4.29
CA ALA A 234 -25.87 0.31 -5.00
C ALA A 234 -25.78 0.52 -6.52
N GLY A 235 -25.21 -0.45 -7.23
CA GLY A 235 -24.99 -0.40 -8.68
C GLY A 235 -23.60 0.08 -9.15
N ASP A 236 -22.73 0.56 -8.24
CA ASP A 236 -21.33 0.87 -8.53
C ASP A 236 -20.43 -0.17 -7.91
N ALA A 237 -19.44 -0.64 -8.64
CA ALA A 237 -18.40 -1.47 -8.05
C ALA A 237 -17.67 -0.64 -7.00
N GLY A 238 -17.55 -1.16 -5.78
CA GLY A 238 -16.98 -0.45 -4.66
C GLY A 238 -15.59 0.09 -4.96
N LEU A 239 -15.30 1.28 -4.46
CA LEU A 239 -13.99 1.87 -4.51
C LEU A 239 -13.20 1.44 -3.26
N PHE A 240 -11.91 1.14 -3.42
CA PHE A 240 -11.00 1.07 -2.28
C PHE A 240 -10.89 2.47 -1.68
N ASN A 241 -11.59 2.72 -0.58
CA ASN A 241 -11.67 4.05 -0.02
C ASN A 241 -10.86 4.20 1.24
N HIS A 242 -10.75 3.13 2.05
CA HIS A 242 -10.21 3.23 3.39
C HIS A 242 -9.33 2.04 3.74
N SER A 243 -8.54 2.23 4.77
CA SER A 243 -7.89 1.17 5.53
C SER A 243 -8.49 1.10 6.95
N VAL A 244 -8.35 -0.05 7.61
CA VAL A 244 -8.85 -0.31 8.96
C VAL A 244 -7.91 -1.28 9.69
N GLY A 245 -7.90 -1.21 11.02
CA GLY A 245 -7.12 -2.11 11.86
C GLY A 245 -5.69 -1.61 12.10
N GLU A 246 -4.82 -2.53 12.47
CA GLU A 246 -3.48 -2.25 13.01
C GLU A 246 -2.42 -1.87 11.96
N HIS A 247 -2.82 -1.70 10.69
CA HIS A 247 -1.92 -1.28 9.63
C HIS A 247 -2.50 -0.08 8.89
N VAL A 248 -1.69 0.96 8.74
CA VAL A 248 -2.08 2.20 8.06
C VAL A 248 -1.37 2.33 6.73
N LEU A 249 -2.13 2.55 5.66
CA LEU A 249 -1.59 2.72 4.32
C LEU A 249 -1.15 4.17 4.08
N ALA A 250 0.12 4.38 3.78
CA ALA A 250 0.66 5.68 3.43
C ALA A 250 1.78 5.56 2.40
N ARG A 251 1.76 6.38 1.37
CA ARG A 251 2.74 6.36 0.26
C ARG A 251 2.94 4.98 -0.37
N GLY A 252 1.86 4.22 -0.53
CA GLY A 252 1.89 2.86 -1.08
C GLY A 252 2.54 1.81 -0.17
N GLN A 253 2.74 2.13 1.10
CA GLN A 253 3.33 1.22 2.08
C GLN A 253 2.47 1.12 3.32
N TRP A 254 2.47 -0.07 3.92
CA TRP A 254 1.77 -0.35 5.14
C TRP A 254 2.64 -0.10 6.37
N LEU A 255 2.21 0.83 7.21
CA LEU A 255 2.81 1.10 8.51
C LEU A 255 2.20 0.16 9.55
N SER A 256 3.01 -0.66 10.21
CA SER A 256 2.57 -1.54 11.30
C SER A 256 2.56 -0.79 12.63
N LEU A 257 1.39 -0.54 13.17
CA LEU A 257 1.23 0.09 14.48
C LEU A 257 1.78 -0.79 15.62
N PRO A 258 1.58 -2.12 15.62
CA PRO A 258 2.18 -2.99 16.63
C PRO A 258 3.71 -2.90 16.68
N ARG A 259 4.38 -2.80 15.53
CA ARG A 259 5.84 -2.65 15.49
C ARG A 259 6.27 -1.29 16.01
N LEU A 260 5.56 -0.23 15.59
CA LEU A 260 5.83 1.11 16.08
C LEU A 260 5.67 1.17 17.61
N ARG A 261 4.59 0.65 18.14
CA ARG A 261 4.31 0.51 19.57
C ARG A 261 5.43 -0.22 20.30
N LYS A 262 5.85 -1.38 19.76
CA LYS A 262 6.94 -2.18 20.35
C LYS A 262 8.26 -1.40 20.39
N GLN A 263 8.60 -0.64 19.36
CA GLN A 263 9.83 0.14 19.34
C GLN A 263 9.78 1.35 20.26
N LEU A 264 8.64 2.04 20.32
CA LEU A 264 8.49 3.18 21.22
C LEU A 264 8.50 2.77 22.70
N ALA A 265 8.00 1.57 23.02
CA ALA A 265 8.08 1.02 24.37
C ALA A 265 9.52 0.75 24.85
N LEU A 266 10.50 0.68 23.95
CA LEU A 266 11.92 0.55 24.28
C LEU A 266 12.61 1.92 24.52
N ILE A 267 11.93 3.01 24.27
CA ILE A 267 12.44 4.37 24.48
C ILE A 267 12.14 4.80 25.91
N ASP A 268 13.18 5.00 26.69
CA ASP A 268 13.06 5.48 28.08
C ASP A 268 12.36 6.85 28.10
N GLY A 269 11.35 6.97 28.96
CA GLY A 269 10.57 8.20 29.12
C GLY A 269 9.49 8.44 28.06
N ALA A 270 9.30 7.54 27.07
CA ALA A 270 8.18 7.65 26.14
C ALA A 270 6.86 7.28 26.84
N ALA A 271 6.05 8.28 27.15
CA ALA A 271 4.79 8.12 27.89
C ALA A 271 3.59 7.94 26.97
N ARG A 272 3.61 8.61 25.81
CA ARG A 272 2.54 8.55 24.80
C ARG A 272 3.09 8.81 23.40
N TRP A 273 2.28 8.52 22.38
CA TRP A 273 2.60 8.91 21.01
C TRP A 273 1.34 9.11 20.16
N SER A 274 1.46 9.96 19.16
CA SER A 274 0.45 10.11 18.11
C SER A 274 1.08 10.10 16.73
N LEU A 275 0.45 9.36 15.79
CA LEU A 275 0.84 9.31 14.39
C LEU A 275 -0.18 10.13 13.59
N THR A 276 0.27 11.24 13.04
CA THR A 276 -0.57 12.11 12.19
C THR A 276 -0.17 11.92 10.73
N ILE A 277 -1.15 11.63 9.88
CA ILE A 277 -0.96 11.50 8.44
C ILE A 277 -1.82 12.55 7.75
N ASP A 278 -1.19 13.39 6.94
CA ASP A 278 -1.84 14.48 6.23
C ASP A 278 -1.28 14.58 4.81
N ARG A 279 -2.09 15.01 3.88
CA ARG A 279 -1.66 15.35 2.52
C ARG A 279 -1.68 16.86 2.30
N GLY A 280 -2.70 17.55 2.80
CA GLY A 280 -2.92 18.97 2.57
C GLY A 280 -2.83 19.29 1.07
N ASP A 281 -2.13 20.37 0.73
CA ASP A 281 -1.88 20.79 -0.67
C ASP A 281 -0.68 20.06 -1.31
N ARG A 282 -0.12 19.05 -0.66
CA ARG A 282 1.06 18.31 -1.13
C ARG A 282 0.67 17.18 -2.07
N THR A 283 1.60 16.77 -2.92
CA THR A 283 1.44 15.57 -3.75
C THR A 283 1.67 14.28 -2.97
N LEU A 284 2.52 14.33 -1.92
CA LEU A 284 2.89 13.20 -1.07
C LEU A 284 2.36 13.40 0.35
N ASP A 285 1.97 12.29 0.98
CA ASP A 285 1.57 12.30 2.39
C ASP A 285 2.71 12.79 3.30
N SER A 286 2.38 13.63 4.24
CA SER A 286 3.21 13.98 5.39
C SER A 286 2.88 13.02 6.52
N ILE A 287 3.89 12.40 7.11
CA ILE A 287 3.72 11.45 8.21
C ILE A 287 4.55 11.96 9.37
N VAL A 288 3.88 12.34 10.44
CA VAL A 288 4.50 12.92 11.64
C VAL A 288 4.17 12.05 12.85
N LEU A 289 5.19 11.60 13.54
CA LEU A 289 5.09 10.91 14.82
C LEU A 289 5.47 11.89 15.91
N THR A 290 4.51 12.24 16.75
CA THR A 290 4.74 13.04 17.96
C THR A 290 4.86 12.11 19.15
N VAL A 291 5.99 12.16 19.87
CA VAL A 291 6.26 11.35 21.06
C VAL A 291 6.30 12.25 22.29
N GLY A 292 5.37 12.01 23.20
CA GLY A 292 5.33 12.66 24.50
C GLY A 292 6.30 12.00 25.47
N LEU A 293 7.28 12.74 25.96
CA LEU A 293 8.29 12.30 26.93
C LEU A 293 7.92 12.76 28.34
N ASP A 294 8.17 11.93 29.32
CA ASP A 294 7.81 12.18 30.73
C ASP A 294 8.69 13.23 31.44
N ARG A 295 9.83 13.61 30.84
CA ARG A 295 10.82 14.53 31.41
C ARG A 295 11.22 15.63 30.42
N GLU A 296 11.23 16.86 30.86
CA GLU A 296 11.63 18.02 30.06
C GLU A 296 13.10 17.93 29.58
N THR A 297 13.97 17.34 30.39
CA THR A 297 15.37 17.10 30.05
C THR A 297 15.56 16.18 28.84
N LEU A 298 14.61 15.30 28.58
CA LEU A 298 14.63 14.44 27.38
C LEU A 298 14.14 15.21 26.15
N VAL A 299 13.14 16.05 26.30
CA VAL A 299 12.58 16.88 25.20
C VAL A 299 13.60 17.90 24.73
N SER A 300 14.30 18.56 25.63
CA SER A 300 15.31 19.59 25.33
C SER A 300 16.60 19.01 24.73
N ASN A 301 16.81 17.70 24.79
CA ASN A 301 18.01 17.06 24.30
C ASN A 301 17.82 16.48 22.88
N PRO A 302 18.43 17.10 21.84
CA PRO A 302 18.26 16.66 20.45
C PRO A 302 18.70 15.21 20.18
N MET A 303 19.56 14.65 21.04
CA MET A 303 19.99 13.25 20.92
C MET A 303 18.81 12.29 21.07
N TRP A 304 17.82 12.60 21.92
CA TRP A 304 16.65 11.73 22.08
C TRP A 304 15.75 11.74 20.85
N THR A 305 15.49 12.92 20.27
CA THR A 305 14.78 13.02 18.99
C THR A 305 15.48 12.21 17.90
N GLY A 306 16.83 12.29 17.84
CA GLY A 306 17.63 11.50 16.90
C GLY A 306 17.53 9.99 17.13
N ARG A 307 17.55 9.52 18.39
CA ARG A 307 17.37 8.10 18.75
C ARG A 307 15.99 7.58 18.37
N ILE A 308 14.95 8.36 18.66
CA ILE A 308 13.58 8.01 18.28
C ILE A 308 13.47 7.95 16.74
N GLN A 309 14.03 8.95 16.03
CA GLN A 309 14.03 8.99 14.58
C GLN A 309 14.73 7.74 13.99
N GLN A 310 15.83 7.29 14.53
CA GLN A 310 16.52 6.07 14.10
C GLN A 310 15.68 4.82 14.38
N ALA A 311 15.09 4.69 15.57
CA ALA A 311 14.23 3.56 15.92
C ALA A 311 13.00 3.47 14.99
N VAL A 312 12.39 4.61 14.68
CA VAL A 312 11.24 4.69 13.77
C VAL A 312 11.67 4.36 12.33
N ALA A 313 12.79 4.90 11.87
CA ALA A 313 13.32 4.62 10.53
C ALA A 313 13.68 3.14 10.32
N ALA A 314 14.09 2.45 11.37
CA ALA A 314 14.37 1.00 11.33
C ALA A 314 13.09 0.13 11.23
N THR A 315 11.92 0.70 11.52
CA THR A 315 10.66 -0.06 11.59
C THR A 315 9.61 0.37 10.57
N THR A 316 9.80 1.53 9.96
CA THR A 316 8.84 2.07 8.99
C THR A 316 9.41 2.05 7.57
N PRO A 317 8.65 1.57 6.56
CA PRO A 317 9.11 1.51 5.17
C PRO A 317 9.12 2.88 4.47
N VAL A 318 8.54 3.89 5.13
CA VAL A 318 8.47 5.28 4.63
C VAL A 318 9.07 6.23 5.64
N LYS A 319 9.52 7.39 5.15
CA LYS A 319 10.06 8.43 6.03
C LYS A 319 8.95 9.01 6.90
N VAL A 320 9.13 8.90 8.21
CA VAL A 320 8.29 9.50 9.25
C VAL A 320 9.10 10.61 9.92
N GLU A 321 8.53 11.80 10.00
CA GLU A 321 9.10 12.90 10.78
C GLU A 321 8.81 12.67 12.26
N VAL A 322 9.81 12.79 13.12
CA VAL A 322 9.63 12.66 14.57
C VAL A 322 9.65 14.02 15.23
N LYS A 323 8.65 14.28 16.07
CA LYS A 323 8.58 15.42 16.98
C LYS A 323 8.52 14.92 18.41
N THR A 324 9.15 15.64 19.32
CA THR A 324 9.11 15.35 20.76
C THR A 324 8.41 16.50 21.50
N GLU A 325 7.62 16.16 22.50
CA GLU A 325 6.93 17.11 23.38
C GLU A 325 6.97 16.59 24.83
N LEU A 326 6.68 17.46 25.79
CA LEU A 326 6.51 17.04 27.18
C LEU A 326 5.11 16.43 27.37
N ALA A 327 5.08 15.17 27.81
CA ALA A 327 3.82 14.55 28.21
C ALA A 327 3.39 15.11 29.58
N LYS A 328 2.25 15.78 29.62
CA LYS A 328 1.68 16.24 30.89
C LYS A 328 0.91 15.09 31.54
N PRO A 329 1.14 14.80 32.83
CA PRO A 329 0.28 13.89 33.58
C PRO A 329 -1.17 14.38 33.52
N ASP A 330 -2.10 13.47 33.35
CA ASP A 330 -3.55 13.70 33.41
C ASP A 330 -4.14 14.76 32.43
N ASP A 331 -3.50 14.95 31.27
CA ASP A 331 -4.04 15.85 30.23
C ASP A 331 -5.20 15.24 29.41
N GLY A 332 -5.66 14.04 29.80
CA GLY A 332 -6.76 13.33 29.13
C GLY A 332 -6.43 12.79 27.74
N GLN A 333 -5.19 12.94 27.30
CA GLN A 333 -4.78 12.46 25.98
C GLN A 333 -4.58 10.94 25.98
N PRO A 334 -4.97 10.24 24.92
CA PRO A 334 -4.75 8.81 24.82
C PRO A 334 -3.25 8.49 24.76
N LYS A 335 -2.87 7.33 25.32
CA LYS A 335 -1.48 6.84 25.23
C LYS A 335 -1.01 6.63 23.80
N GLU A 336 -1.93 6.28 22.93
CA GLU A 336 -1.70 6.01 21.51
C GLU A 336 -2.82 6.62 20.68
N ALA A 337 -2.47 7.34 19.62
CA ALA A 337 -3.43 7.90 18.69
C ALA A 337 -2.95 7.77 17.24
N VAL A 338 -3.86 7.47 16.33
CA VAL A 338 -3.67 7.57 14.89
C VAL A 338 -4.65 8.59 14.35
N ILE A 339 -4.13 9.64 13.73
CA ILE A 339 -4.91 10.76 13.21
C ILE A 339 -4.66 10.83 11.70
N ASP A 340 -5.59 10.32 10.92
CA ASP A 340 -5.52 10.38 9.46
C ASP A 340 -6.41 11.51 8.93
N LEU A 341 -5.79 12.67 8.70
CA LEU A 341 -6.47 13.86 8.19
C LEU A 341 -6.90 13.74 6.71
N ARG A 342 -6.42 12.70 6.00
CA ARG A 342 -6.88 12.38 4.65
C ARG A 342 -8.25 11.68 4.66
N GLY A 343 -8.68 11.16 5.81
CA GLY A 343 -9.87 10.32 5.95
C GLY A 343 -9.72 8.91 5.37
N HIS A 344 -8.49 8.43 5.16
CA HIS A 344 -8.23 7.12 4.55
C HIS A 344 -8.12 5.97 5.56
N HIS A 345 -7.98 6.26 6.86
CA HIS A 345 -7.92 5.23 7.90
C HIS A 345 -9.09 5.37 8.87
N LEU A 346 -9.90 4.33 8.98
CA LEU A 346 -11.11 4.34 9.80
C LEU A 346 -10.82 4.15 11.31
N GLY A 347 -9.65 3.64 11.67
CA GLY A 347 -9.26 3.35 13.03
C GLY A 347 -8.79 1.92 13.24
N VAL A 348 -8.34 1.63 14.47
CA VAL A 348 -7.78 0.32 14.83
C VAL A 348 -8.90 -0.68 15.12
N ASP A 349 -9.93 -0.25 15.82
CA ASP A 349 -11.03 -1.09 16.28
C ASP A 349 -12.17 -1.15 15.27
N ARG A 350 -12.30 -2.28 14.58
CA ARG A 350 -13.33 -2.51 13.56
C ARG A 350 -14.75 -2.38 14.11
N ALA A 351 -14.97 -2.80 15.35
CA ALA A 351 -16.30 -2.75 15.96
C ALA A 351 -16.79 -1.32 16.24
N LYS A 352 -15.86 -0.36 16.37
CA LYS A 352 -16.20 1.05 16.63
C LYS A 352 -16.47 1.86 15.38
N VAL A 353 -16.07 1.37 14.22
CA VAL A 353 -16.23 2.05 12.93
C VAL A 353 -17.29 1.41 12.04
N ALA A 354 -17.93 0.34 12.52
CA ALA A 354 -18.99 -0.39 11.83
C ALA A 354 -20.38 0.23 12.06
#